data_9807d25f5e388cc8926abd5c3bc46333
#
_entry.id   9807d25f5e388cc8926abd5c3bc46333
#
_cell.length_a   1.000
_cell.length_b   1.000
_cell.length_c   1.000
_cell.angle_alpha   90.00
_cell.angle_beta   90.00
_cell.angle_gamma   90.00
#
_symmetry.space_group_name_H-M   'P 1'
#
loop_
_entity.id
_entity.type
_entity.pdbx_description
1 polymer ?
#
loop_
_entity_poly.entity_id
_entity_poly.type
_entity_poly.pdbx_seq_one_letter_code
_entity_poly.pdbx_strand_id
1 'polypeptide(L)'
;ADFKKFVKAVHTKLPKARISYISIKPSLSRWELSEKMAKANALVRGDCAKDKRLDYIYIWQPMLGGDGKPKPDLFLGDGLHLNAKGYALWTSLVKPRLAKRE
;
A
#
# COMPACT_ATOMS: atom_id res chain seq x y z
N ALA A 1 -16.71 1.76 -2.77
CA ALA A 1 -15.71 2.79 -2.60
C ALA A 1 -14.94 3.03 -3.89
N ASP A 2 -14.07 4.03 -3.85
CA ASP A 2 -13.34 4.48 -5.05
C ASP A 2 -12.48 3.40 -5.69
N PHE A 3 -11.86 2.54 -4.88
CA PHE A 3 -11.05 1.44 -5.40
C PHE A 3 -11.87 0.49 -6.28
N LYS A 4 -13.07 0.12 -5.84
CA LYS A 4 -13.95 -0.76 -6.61
C LYS A 4 -14.36 -0.13 -7.94
N LYS A 5 -14.64 1.17 -7.94
CA LYS A 5 -14.96 1.91 -9.16
C LYS A 5 -13.79 1.93 -10.13
N PHE A 6 -12.58 2.15 -9.62
CA PHE A 6 -11.36 2.12 -10.41
C PHE A 6 -11.15 0.75 -11.06
N VAL A 7 -11.26 -0.33 -10.27
CA VAL A 7 -11.09 -1.70 -10.76
C VAL A 7 -12.11 -2.01 -11.85
N LYS A 8 -13.37 -1.63 -11.63
CA LYS A 8 -14.44 -1.87 -12.60
C LYS A 8 -14.15 -1.13 -13.91
N ALA A 9 -13.69 0.12 -13.82
CA ALA A 9 -13.37 0.91 -15.01
C ALA A 9 -12.23 0.27 -15.81
N VAL A 10 -11.17 -0.20 -15.14
CA VAL A 10 -10.06 -0.87 -15.80
C VAL A 10 -10.52 -2.18 -16.45
N HIS A 11 -11.25 -3.01 -15.72
CA HIS A 11 -11.66 -4.33 -16.21
C HIS A 11 -12.75 -4.27 -17.28
N THR A 12 -13.45 -3.15 -17.39
CA THR A 12 -14.40 -2.94 -18.49
C THR A 12 -13.66 -2.88 -19.84
N LYS A 13 -12.50 -2.24 -19.85
CA LYS A 13 -11.67 -2.12 -21.05
C LYS A 13 -10.63 -3.21 -21.19
N LEU A 14 -10.08 -3.68 -20.06
CA LEU A 14 -9.01 -4.66 -20.00
C LEU A 14 -9.37 -5.77 -19.02
N PRO A 15 -10.27 -6.71 -19.37
CA PRO A 15 -10.78 -7.69 -18.42
C PRO A 15 -9.73 -8.59 -17.76
N LYS A 16 -8.60 -8.79 -18.43
CA LYS A 16 -7.53 -9.66 -17.91
C LYS A 16 -6.40 -8.88 -17.23
N ALA A 17 -6.52 -7.55 -17.13
CA ALA A 17 -5.47 -6.75 -16.53
C ALA A 17 -5.34 -7.07 -15.03
N ARG A 18 -4.09 -7.21 -14.60
CA ARG A 18 -3.77 -7.38 -13.18
C ARG A 18 -3.53 -6.03 -12.55
N ILE A 19 -4.12 -5.83 -11.37
CA ILE A 19 -3.99 -4.58 -10.64
C ILE A 19 -3.32 -4.89 -9.30
N SER A 20 -2.21 -4.22 -9.04
CA SER A 20 -1.53 -4.32 -7.76
C SER A 20 -1.81 -3.06 -6.96
N TYR A 21 -2.34 -3.22 -5.75
CA TYR A 21 -2.61 -2.12 -4.84
C TYR A 21 -1.56 -2.10 -3.74
N ILE A 22 -0.87 -0.97 -3.61
CA ILE A 22 0.07 -0.77 -2.51
C ILE A 22 -0.72 -0.14 -1.36
N SER A 23 -0.68 -0.76 -0.19
CA SER A 23 -1.42 -0.25 0.97
C SER A 23 -1.01 1.19 1.28
N ILE A 24 -1.93 1.95 1.91
CA ILE A 24 -1.61 3.30 2.36
C ILE A 24 -0.45 3.20 3.36
N LYS A 25 0.57 4.04 3.16
CA LYS A 25 1.72 4.03 4.06
C LYS A 25 1.39 4.77 5.36
N PRO A 26 1.86 4.27 6.51
CA PRO A 26 1.79 5.07 7.73
C PRO A 26 2.74 6.25 7.60
N SER A 27 2.37 7.41 8.12
CA SER A 27 3.24 8.59 8.09
C SER A 27 3.23 9.29 9.44
N LEU A 28 4.35 9.93 9.78
CA LEU A 28 4.49 10.65 11.04
C LEU A 28 3.55 11.85 11.10
N SER A 29 3.49 12.63 10.01
CA SER A 29 2.70 13.85 9.98
C SER A 29 1.19 13.60 9.98
N ARG A 30 0.75 12.40 9.60
CA ARG A 30 -0.66 12.04 9.51
C ARG A 30 -1.04 10.88 10.41
N TRP A 31 -0.23 10.61 11.44
CA TRP A 31 -0.45 9.48 12.32
C TRP A 31 -1.81 9.54 13.04
N GLU A 32 -2.34 10.72 13.28
CA GLU A 32 -3.67 10.90 13.87
C GLU A 32 -4.79 10.27 13.04
N LEU A 33 -4.56 10.04 11.74
CA LEU A 33 -5.50 9.38 10.83
C LEU A 33 -5.25 7.89 10.68
N SER A 34 -4.35 7.31 11.49
CA SER A 34 -3.89 5.93 11.36
C SER A 34 -5.03 4.91 11.39
N GLU A 35 -6.02 5.09 12.27
CA GLU A 35 -7.14 4.16 12.35
C GLU A 35 -7.98 4.16 11.07
N LYS A 36 -8.24 5.33 10.52
CA LYS A 36 -8.99 5.45 9.27
C LYS A 36 -8.21 4.84 8.10
N MET A 37 -6.91 5.06 8.06
CA MET A 37 -6.03 4.49 7.04
C MET A 37 -5.98 2.97 7.13
N ALA A 38 -5.86 2.44 8.34
CA ALA A 38 -5.85 0.99 8.56
C ALA A 38 -7.16 0.34 8.13
N LYS A 39 -8.30 0.99 8.41
CA LYS A 39 -9.61 0.51 7.98
C LYS A 39 -9.73 0.51 6.46
N ALA A 40 -9.27 1.57 5.80
CA ALA A 40 -9.27 1.66 4.35
C ALA A 40 -8.43 0.55 3.74
N ASN A 41 -7.24 0.30 4.30
CA ASN A 41 -6.38 -0.78 3.85
C ASN A 41 -7.05 -2.15 4.00
N ALA A 42 -7.72 -2.38 5.12
CA ALA A 42 -8.42 -3.65 5.36
C ALA A 42 -9.55 -3.88 4.36
N LEU A 43 -10.31 -2.83 4.02
CA LEU A 43 -11.38 -2.93 3.04
C LEU A 43 -10.85 -3.31 1.65
N VAL A 44 -9.77 -2.64 1.22
CA VAL A 44 -9.17 -2.93 -0.09
C VAL A 44 -8.54 -4.32 -0.10
N ARG A 45 -7.90 -4.73 0.99
CA ARG A 45 -7.34 -6.07 1.12
C ARG A 45 -8.42 -7.15 0.96
N GLY A 46 -9.59 -6.92 1.56
CA GLY A 46 -10.73 -7.82 1.40
C GLY A 46 -11.19 -7.91 -0.06
N ASP A 47 -11.23 -6.78 -0.77
CA ASP A 47 -11.60 -6.77 -2.18
C ASP A 47 -10.57 -7.52 -3.03
N CYS A 48 -9.28 -7.34 -2.75
CA CYS A 48 -8.22 -8.05 -3.48
C CYS A 48 -8.28 -9.56 -3.28
N ALA A 49 -8.68 -10.02 -2.10
CA ALA A 49 -8.79 -11.44 -1.81
C ALA A 49 -9.89 -12.14 -2.62
N LYS A 50 -10.87 -11.38 -3.11
CA LYS A 50 -12.01 -11.91 -3.85
C LYS A 50 -11.80 -12.00 -5.36
N ASP A 51 -10.71 -11.46 -5.88
CA ASP A 51 -10.45 -11.41 -7.32
C ASP A 51 -8.99 -11.72 -7.59
N LYS A 52 -8.75 -12.79 -8.35
CA LYS A 52 -7.38 -13.24 -8.68
C LYS A 52 -6.59 -12.23 -9.52
N ARG A 53 -7.27 -11.28 -10.15
CA ARG A 53 -6.63 -10.23 -10.95
C ARG A 53 -6.09 -9.10 -10.08
N LEU A 54 -6.45 -9.09 -8.79
CA LEU A 54 -6.05 -8.06 -7.84
C LEU A 54 -4.97 -8.60 -6.91
N ASP A 55 -3.98 -7.76 -6.64
CA ASP A 55 -2.91 -8.08 -5.70
C ASP A 55 -2.78 -6.95 -4.69
N TYR A 56 -2.61 -7.32 -3.42
CA TYR A 56 -2.45 -6.38 -2.33
C TYR A 56 -1.00 -6.42 -1.83
N ILE A 57 -0.27 -5.32 -1.98
CA ILE A 57 1.11 -5.21 -1.53
C ILE A 57 1.11 -4.51 -0.17
N TYR A 58 1.45 -5.26 0.86
CA TYR A 58 1.37 -4.81 2.25
C TYR A 58 2.66 -4.11 2.66
N ILE A 59 2.57 -2.80 2.93
CA ILE A 59 3.73 -2.01 3.35
C ILE A 59 3.56 -1.37 4.73
N TRP A 60 2.37 -1.47 5.33
CA TRP A 60 2.04 -0.78 6.58
C TRP A 60 2.96 -1.20 7.73
N GLN A 61 2.91 -2.48 8.09
CA GLN A 61 3.64 -2.96 9.26
C GLN A 61 5.16 -2.92 9.11
N PRO A 62 5.74 -3.23 7.92
CA PRO A 62 7.19 -3.10 7.77
C PRO A 62 7.73 -1.69 8.00
N MET A 63 6.88 -0.67 7.88
CA MET A 63 7.28 0.72 8.13
C MET A 63 7.15 1.12 9.60
N LEU A 64 6.57 0.27 10.45
CA LEU A 64 6.42 0.57 11.87
C LEU A 64 7.63 0.13 12.69
N GLY A 65 7.97 0.92 13.70
CA GLY A 65 9.00 0.56 14.66
C GLY A 65 8.46 -0.29 15.81
N GLY A 66 9.32 -0.59 16.76
CA GLY A 66 8.93 -1.36 17.94
C GLY A 66 7.88 -0.71 18.83
N ASP A 67 7.71 0.61 18.68
CA ASP A 67 6.68 1.38 19.41
C ASP A 67 5.32 1.37 18.71
N GLY A 68 5.20 0.68 17.57
CA GLY A 68 3.97 0.63 16.78
C GLY A 68 3.70 1.86 15.94
N LYS A 69 4.65 2.80 15.89
CA LYS A 69 4.54 4.03 15.10
C LYS A 69 5.51 4.00 13.91
N PRO A 70 5.29 4.86 12.88
CA PRO A 70 6.20 4.86 11.74
C PRO A 70 7.63 5.14 12.14
N LYS A 71 8.58 4.47 11.48
CA LYS A 71 10.01 4.68 11.74
C LYS A 71 10.42 6.04 11.19
N PRO A 72 10.91 6.97 12.03
CA PRO A 72 11.27 8.31 11.56
C PRO A 72 12.35 8.34 10.50
N ASP A 73 13.28 7.39 10.52
CA ASP A 73 14.41 7.32 9.60
C ASP A 73 14.02 6.96 8.17
N LEU A 74 12.75 6.61 7.92
CA LEU A 74 12.23 6.33 6.58
C LEU A 74 11.71 7.59 5.87
N PHE A 75 11.60 8.72 6.57
CA PHE A 75 10.92 9.91 6.08
C PHE A 75 11.85 11.11 5.98
N LEU A 76 11.50 12.02 5.07
CA LEU A 76 12.11 13.36 5.04
C LEU A 76 11.63 14.16 6.26
N GLY A 77 12.18 15.36 6.43
CA GLY A 77 11.86 16.19 7.59
C GLY A 77 10.38 16.55 7.76
N ASP A 78 9.58 16.46 6.68
CA ASP A 78 8.15 16.71 6.75
C ASP A 78 7.34 15.57 7.38
N GLY A 79 7.97 14.42 7.65
CA GLY A 79 7.29 13.26 8.24
C GLY A 79 6.25 12.64 7.33
N LEU A 80 6.25 12.97 6.03
CA LEU A 80 5.26 12.51 5.06
C LEU A 80 5.90 11.82 3.87
N HIS A 81 6.85 12.48 3.20
CA HIS A 81 7.51 11.94 2.03
C HIS A 81 8.64 10.99 2.44
N LEU A 82 8.82 9.91 1.68
CA LEU A 82 9.88 8.93 1.94
C LEU A 82 11.24 9.50 1.55
N ASN A 83 12.26 9.17 2.36
CA ASN A 83 13.65 9.41 2.00
C ASN A 83 14.21 8.20 1.26
N ALA A 84 15.53 8.17 1.01
CA ALA A 84 16.17 7.07 0.29
C ALA A 84 15.96 5.72 1.00
N LYS A 85 16.02 5.67 2.32
CA LYS A 85 15.78 4.46 3.10
C LYS A 85 14.34 3.97 2.96
N GLY A 86 13.39 4.91 2.98
CA GLY A 86 11.98 4.60 2.80
C GLY A 86 11.70 3.99 1.43
N TYR A 87 12.25 4.56 0.38
CA TYR A 87 12.11 4.03 -0.98
C TYR A 87 12.81 2.69 -1.14
N ALA A 88 13.96 2.48 -0.49
CA ALA A 88 14.65 1.20 -0.53
C ALA A 88 13.79 0.10 0.11
N LEU A 89 13.13 0.41 1.23
CA LEU A 89 12.21 -0.53 1.87
C LEU A 89 11.04 -0.86 0.93
N TRP A 90 10.43 0.15 0.33
CA TRP A 90 9.33 -0.06 -0.62
C TRP A 90 9.76 -0.94 -1.78
N THR A 91 10.93 -0.67 -2.35
CA THR A 91 11.46 -1.47 -3.45
C THR A 91 11.61 -2.93 -3.06
N SER A 92 12.10 -3.20 -1.85
CA SER A 92 12.28 -4.57 -1.36
C SER A 92 10.94 -5.30 -1.17
N LEU A 93 9.85 -4.57 -0.92
CA LEU A 93 8.52 -5.16 -0.72
C LEU A 93 7.74 -5.28 -2.03
N VAL A 94 7.88 -4.31 -2.93
CA VAL A 94 7.10 -4.24 -4.16
C VAL A 94 7.70 -5.05 -5.30
N LYS A 95 9.01 -4.96 -5.49
CA LYS A 95 9.69 -5.60 -6.61
C LYS A 95 9.47 -7.12 -6.70
N PRO A 96 9.60 -7.89 -5.60
CA PRO A 96 9.34 -9.34 -5.67
C PRO A 96 7.90 -9.67 -6.06
N ARG A 97 6.95 -8.82 -5.65
CA ARG A 97 5.54 -9.05 -5.97
C ARG A 97 5.27 -8.82 -7.46
N LEU A 98 5.89 -7.81 -8.04
CA LEU A 98 5.75 -7.54 -9.48
C LEU A 98 6.43 -8.61 -10.32
N ALA A 99 7.60 -9.09 -9.90
CA ALA A 99 8.34 -10.13 -10.63
C ALA A 99 7.56 -11.45 -10.69
N LYS A 100 6.84 -11.81 -9.63
CA LYS A 100 6.03 -13.04 -9.61
C LYS A 100 4.87 -13.02 -10.59
N ARG A 101 4.51 -11.85 -11.08
CA ARG A 101 3.34 -11.70 -11.96
C ARG A 101 3.71 -11.82 -13.43
N GLU A 102 4.98 -11.81 -13.73
CA GLU A 102 5.47 -11.99 -15.07
C GLU A 102 5.66 -13.48 -15.39
#